data_70128699aa1f3b6080525a3dd4e967c6
#
_entry.id   70128699aa1f3b6080525a3dd4e967c6
#
_cell.length_a   1.000
_cell.length_b   1.000
_cell.length_c   1.000
_cell.angle_alpha   90.00
_cell.angle_beta   90.00
_cell.angle_gamma   90.00
#
_symmetry.space_group_name_H-M   'P 1'
#
loop_
_entity.id
_entity.type
_entity.pdbx_description
1 polymer ?
#
loop_
_entity_poly.entity_id
_entity_poly.type
_entity_poly.pdbx_seq_one_letter_code
_entity_poly.pdbx_strand_id
1 'polypeptide(L)'
;ILEDCRDRKVSLSYLAPFSYPFYRRYGYEQSFDKISYQLNSRDVPFIKKKSGKIKRMDFEDAKAAIRRIYEQMPENQRAGLKREDWWYTYKFKQKGNYQFALHFDDNEEATGYIVYQLATSSFIIAEWGFLDHDAFCSLVRFVSSHNGAFETFEYSCGYGGNDQNYLLENPFASVMITPYMMARIVDISLFLENYPFKKRQAAFALQIEED
;
A
#
# COMPACT_ATOMS: atom_id res chain seq x y z
N ILE A 1 -17.75 9.25 17.55
CA ILE A 1 -16.63 9.21 16.58
C ILE A 1 -16.63 10.47 15.73
N LEU A 2 -17.73 10.86 15.05
CA LEU A 2 -17.74 12.04 14.18
C LEU A 2 -17.55 13.35 14.97
N GLU A 3 -18.17 13.48 16.15
CA GLU A 3 -17.95 14.60 17.06
C GLU A 3 -16.48 14.68 17.50
N ASP A 4 -15.88 13.56 17.92
CA ASP A 4 -14.45 13.50 18.26
C ASP A 4 -13.56 13.90 17.07
N CYS A 5 -13.91 13.52 15.84
CA CYS A 5 -13.21 13.96 14.63
C CYS A 5 -13.31 15.48 14.44
N ARG A 6 -14.50 16.08 14.64
CA ARG A 6 -14.71 17.53 14.56
C ARG A 6 -13.90 18.27 15.63
N ASP A 7 -13.94 17.80 16.87
CA ASP A 7 -13.17 18.38 17.99
C ASP A 7 -11.66 18.38 17.73
N ARG A 8 -11.20 17.32 17.06
CA ARG A 8 -9.79 17.15 16.64
C ARG A 8 -9.43 17.83 15.33
N LYS A 9 -10.35 18.58 14.73
CA LYS A 9 -10.19 19.25 13.42
C LYS A 9 -9.77 18.30 12.30
N VAL A 10 -10.43 17.15 12.23
CA VAL A 10 -10.25 16.18 11.17
C VAL A 10 -11.31 16.43 10.10
N SER A 11 -10.88 16.75 8.88
CA SER A 11 -11.80 17.06 7.77
C SER A 11 -12.41 15.82 7.09
N LEU A 12 -11.72 14.68 7.13
CA LEU A 12 -12.11 13.44 6.46
C LEU A 12 -11.98 12.24 7.39
N SER A 13 -12.98 11.37 7.38
CA SER A 13 -12.93 10.07 8.05
C SER A 13 -12.92 8.95 7.01
N TYR A 14 -12.05 7.96 7.20
CA TYR A 14 -11.89 6.80 6.32
C TYR A 14 -12.12 5.51 7.08
N LEU A 15 -12.70 4.52 6.41
CA LEU A 15 -12.83 3.17 6.93
C LEU A 15 -12.85 2.10 5.82
N ALA A 16 -12.45 0.89 6.16
CA ALA A 16 -12.70 -0.30 5.34
C ALA A 16 -14.03 -0.92 5.79
N PRO A 17 -15.09 -0.85 4.96
CA PRO A 17 -16.43 -1.25 5.38
C PRO A 17 -16.57 -2.77 5.47
N PHE A 18 -17.30 -3.24 6.48
CA PHE A 18 -17.85 -4.58 6.47
C PHE A 18 -19.19 -4.65 5.71
N SER A 19 -19.86 -3.51 5.53
CA SER A 19 -21.12 -3.37 4.79
C SER A 19 -21.27 -1.95 4.24
N TYR A 20 -21.28 -1.81 2.91
CA TYR A 20 -21.48 -0.52 2.24
C TYR A 20 -22.86 0.11 2.57
N PRO A 21 -24.00 -0.62 2.51
CA PRO A 21 -25.29 -0.05 2.84
C PRO A 21 -25.38 0.44 4.28
N PHE A 22 -24.69 -0.20 5.20
CA PHE A 22 -24.63 0.23 6.60
C PHE A 22 -23.96 1.61 6.72
N TYR A 23 -22.77 1.76 6.16
CA TYR A 23 -22.01 3.01 6.30
C TYR A 23 -22.57 4.16 5.45
N ARG A 24 -23.27 3.87 4.34
CA ARG A 24 -23.98 4.89 3.57
C ARG A 24 -25.03 5.63 4.39
N ARG A 25 -25.69 4.96 5.34
CA ARG A 25 -26.62 5.61 6.28
C ARG A 25 -25.96 6.67 7.15
N TYR A 26 -24.64 6.61 7.28
CA TYR A 26 -23.84 7.58 8.03
C TYR A 26 -23.05 8.52 7.10
N GLY A 27 -23.44 8.65 5.84
CA GLY A 27 -22.84 9.58 4.89
C GLY A 27 -21.45 9.16 4.39
N TYR A 28 -21.03 7.92 4.56
CA TYR A 28 -19.82 7.40 3.94
C TYR A 28 -20.10 6.94 2.52
N GLU A 29 -19.17 7.22 1.59
CA GLU A 29 -19.25 6.71 0.22
C GLU A 29 -17.92 6.12 -0.22
N GLN A 30 -17.97 5.22 -1.21
CA GLN A 30 -16.79 4.59 -1.76
C GLN A 30 -15.85 5.64 -2.36
N SER A 31 -14.59 5.60 -1.96
CA SER A 31 -13.59 6.58 -2.37
C SER A 31 -12.31 5.97 -2.92
N PHE A 32 -12.00 4.73 -2.54
CA PHE A 32 -10.80 4.06 -2.98
C PHE A 32 -11.06 2.61 -3.36
N ASP A 33 -10.38 2.19 -4.42
CA ASP A 33 -10.34 0.82 -4.87
C ASP A 33 -9.01 0.17 -4.49
N LYS A 34 -9.01 -1.15 -4.47
CA LYS A 34 -7.84 -2.01 -4.36
C LYS A 34 -7.66 -2.77 -5.67
N ILE A 35 -6.43 -2.82 -6.14
CA ILE A 35 -6.03 -3.70 -7.23
C ILE A 35 -5.29 -4.91 -6.68
N SER A 36 -5.64 -6.08 -7.18
CA SER A 36 -5.00 -7.36 -6.85
C SER A 36 -4.45 -7.97 -8.12
N TYR A 37 -3.18 -8.35 -8.08
CA TYR A 37 -2.46 -9.01 -9.14
C TYR A 37 -2.19 -10.45 -8.76
N GLN A 38 -2.40 -11.37 -9.70
CA GLN A 38 -1.94 -12.74 -9.60
C GLN A 38 -1.09 -13.04 -10.83
N LEU A 39 0.08 -13.59 -10.62
CA LEU A 39 1.04 -13.97 -11.65
C LEU A 39 1.39 -15.44 -11.47
N ASN A 40 1.44 -16.21 -12.56
CA ASN A 40 2.00 -17.56 -12.46
C ASN A 40 3.49 -17.45 -12.15
N SER A 41 4.00 -18.33 -11.32
CA SER A 41 5.40 -18.26 -10.88
C SER A 41 6.41 -18.31 -12.03
N ARG A 42 6.11 -19.08 -13.08
CA ARG A 42 6.94 -19.19 -14.30
C ARG A 42 7.02 -17.91 -15.13
N ASP A 43 6.05 -16.99 -14.95
CA ASP A 43 5.94 -15.74 -15.71
C ASP A 43 6.60 -14.55 -14.95
N VAL A 44 7.13 -14.79 -13.74
CA VAL A 44 7.90 -13.78 -13.02
C VAL A 44 9.21 -13.49 -13.75
N PRO A 45 9.50 -12.23 -14.11
CA PRO A 45 10.66 -11.91 -14.92
C PRO A 45 11.98 -12.28 -14.21
N PHE A 46 12.89 -12.90 -14.96
CA PHE A 46 14.24 -13.13 -14.48
C PHE A 46 15.05 -11.82 -14.59
N ILE A 47 15.40 -11.26 -13.45
CA ILE A 47 16.23 -10.06 -13.38
C ILE A 47 17.67 -10.45 -13.01
N LYS A 48 18.65 -9.97 -13.78
CA LYS A 48 20.06 -10.15 -13.45
C LYS A 48 20.38 -9.53 -12.09
N LYS A 49 21.34 -10.13 -11.39
CA LYS A 49 21.81 -9.60 -10.11
C LYS A 49 22.28 -8.16 -10.28
N LYS A 50 21.80 -7.28 -9.43
CA LYS A 50 22.24 -5.91 -9.25
C LYS A 50 23.19 -5.79 -8.07
N SER A 51 23.61 -4.58 -7.75
CA SER A 51 24.42 -4.29 -6.55
C SER A 51 23.67 -4.67 -5.27
N GLY A 52 24.39 -4.80 -4.20
CA GLY A 52 23.82 -5.07 -2.89
C GLY A 52 23.44 -6.53 -2.63
N LYS A 53 22.72 -6.74 -1.54
CA LYS A 53 22.33 -8.07 -1.05
C LYS A 53 20.97 -8.04 -0.37
N ILE A 54 20.25 -9.17 -0.45
CA ILE A 54 19.02 -9.39 0.33
C ILE A 54 19.35 -10.16 1.61
N LYS A 55 18.83 -9.69 2.74
CA LYS A 55 18.87 -10.41 4.03
C LYS A 55 17.45 -10.65 4.50
N ARG A 56 17.15 -11.88 4.93
CA ARG A 56 15.95 -12.20 5.72
C ARG A 56 16.19 -11.79 7.14
N MET A 57 15.19 -11.22 7.80
CA MET A 57 15.32 -10.67 9.15
C MET A 57 14.03 -10.91 9.92
N ASP A 58 14.15 -10.92 11.24
CA ASP A 58 13.00 -10.90 12.12
C ASP A 58 12.36 -9.51 12.14
N PHE A 59 11.09 -9.44 12.56
CA PHE A 59 10.33 -8.19 12.58
C PHE A 59 11.03 -7.08 13.38
N GLU A 60 11.56 -7.40 14.56
CA GLU A 60 12.18 -6.39 15.44
C GLU A 60 13.42 -5.75 14.80
N ASP A 61 14.20 -6.54 14.09
CA ASP A 61 15.39 -6.06 13.37
C ASP A 61 15.03 -5.30 12.09
N ALA A 62 13.95 -5.69 11.41
CA ALA A 62 13.50 -5.09 10.15
C ALA A 62 12.71 -3.79 10.33
N LYS A 63 11.99 -3.62 11.46
CA LYS A 63 10.99 -2.59 11.71
C LYS A 63 11.49 -1.18 11.43
N ALA A 64 12.66 -0.82 11.95
CA ALA A 64 13.21 0.53 11.80
C ALA A 64 13.51 0.88 10.34
N ALA A 65 14.10 -0.06 9.60
CA ALA A 65 14.40 0.12 8.19
C ALA A 65 13.12 0.18 7.32
N ILE A 66 12.14 -0.70 7.58
CA ILE A 66 10.83 -0.68 6.91
C ILE A 66 10.16 0.68 7.10
N ARG A 67 10.12 1.19 8.34
CA ARG A 67 9.55 2.50 8.65
C ARG A 67 10.26 3.61 7.87
N ARG A 68 11.58 3.68 7.92
CA ARG A 68 12.37 4.69 7.24
C ARG A 68 12.13 4.68 5.72
N ILE A 69 12.17 3.50 5.10
CA ILE A 69 11.94 3.36 3.66
C ILE A 69 10.51 3.78 3.32
N TYR A 70 9.50 3.33 4.07
CA TYR A 70 8.10 3.71 3.87
C TYR A 70 7.90 5.22 3.90
N GLU A 71 8.49 5.91 4.89
CA GLU A 71 8.38 7.35 5.06
C GLU A 71 9.10 8.13 3.95
N GLN A 72 10.13 7.56 3.33
CA GLN A 72 10.89 8.18 2.23
C GLN A 72 10.28 7.94 0.84
N MET A 73 9.38 6.97 0.69
CA MET A 73 8.73 6.72 -0.61
C MET A 73 7.84 7.89 -1.03
N PRO A 74 8.02 8.46 -2.25
CA PRO A 74 7.24 9.62 -2.70
C PRO A 74 5.73 9.41 -2.69
N GLU A 75 5.27 8.20 -2.97
CA GLU A 75 3.86 7.83 -2.97
C GLU A 75 3.25 7.99 -1.58
N ASN A 76 3.98 7.56 -0.56
CA ASN A 76 3.54 7.60 0.83
C ASN A 76 3.60 9.02 1.42
N GLN A 77 4.52 9.85 0.95
CA GLN A 77 4.59 11.25 1.34
C GLN A 77 3.40 12.07 0.84
N ARG A 78 2.81 11.69 -0.29
CA ARG A 78 1.68 12.41 -0.90
C ARG A 78 0.32 12.00 -0.33
N ALA A 79 0.09 10.70 -0.17
CA ALA A 79 -1.22 10.16 0.18
C ALA A 79 -1.13 8.88 1.02
N GLY A 80 0.04 8.52 1.52
CA GLY A 80 0.23 7.36 2.37
C GLY A 80 -0.33 7.58 3.78
N LEU A 81 -0.66 6.47 4.46
CA LEU A 81 -1.03 6.49 5.85
C LEU A 81 0.17 6.92 6.71
N LYS A 82 0.01 7.95 7.54
CA LYS A 82 1.00 8.26 8.57
C LYS A 82 0.97 7.16 9.64
N ARG A 83 2.03 6.36 9.67
CA ARG A 83 2.12 5.17 10.53
C ARG A 83 2.91 5.47 11.79
N GLU A 84 2.29 5.24 12.93
CA GLU A 84 2.97 5.26 14.22
C GLU A 84 3.52 3.86 14.57
N ASP A 85 4.37 3.80 15.56
CA ASP A 85 5.09 2.56 15.95
C ASP A 85 4.17 1.39 16.29
N TRP A 86 3.06 1.68 16.98
CA TRP A 86 2.04 0.68 17.32
C TRP A 86 1.43 0.03 16.07
N TRP A 87 1.29 0.80 14.96
CA TRP A 87 0.69 0.31 13.72
C TRP A 87 1.52 -0.80 13.09
N TYR A 88 2.86 -0.64 13.04
CA TYR A 88 3.76 -1.68 12.52
C TYR A 88 3.68 -2.95 13.35
N THR A 89 3.69 -2.83 14.67
CA THR A 89 3.57 -3.96 15.60
C THR A 89 2.21 -4.66 15.44
N TYR A 90 1.12 -3.89 15.39
CA TYR A 90 -0.21 -4.43 15.19
C TYR A 90 -0.34 -5.16 13.84
N LYS A 91 0.06 -4.50 12.75
CA LYS A 91 -0.07 -5.04 11.39
C LYS A 91 0.79 -6.26 11.17
N PHE A 92 2.06 -6.19 11.51
CA PHE A 92 3.05 -7.16 11.07
C PHE A 92 3.41 -8.22 12.12
N LYS A 93 3.21 -7.95 13.40
CA LYS A 93 3.50 -8.91 14.47
C LYS A 93 2.25 -9.61 15.01
N GLN A 94 1.15 -8.89 15.18
CA GLN A 94 -0.05 -9.43 15.83
C GLN A 94 -1.06 -10.02 14.84
N LYS A 95 -1.18 -9.46 13.64
CA LYS A 95 -2.24 -9.83 12.67
C LYS A 95 -1.86 -10.90 11.65
N GLY A 96 -0.61 -11.28 11.53
CA GLY A 96 -0.22 -12.24 10.51
C GLY A 96 1.12 -12.92 10.76
N ASN A 97 1.31 -14.07 10.13
CA ASN A 97 2.59 -14.76 10.11
C ASN A 97 3.40 -14.24 8.91
N TYR A 98 3.95 -13.04 9.04
CA TYR A 98 4.74 -12.40 8.00
C TYR A 98 6.21 -12.73 8.11
N GLN A 99 6.85 -12.81 6.95
CA GLN A 99 8.29 -12.88 6.79
C GLN A 99 8.80 -11.56 6.21
N PHE A 100 10.05 -11.22 6.51
CA PHE A 100 10.66 -9.96 6.14
C PHE A 100 11.99 -10.21 5.43
N ALA A 101 12.22 -9.49 4.34
CA ALA A 101 13.51 -9.43 3.70
C ALA A 101 13.81 -8.00 3.28
N LEU A 102 15.05 -7.58 3.49
CA LEU A 102 15.52 -6.24 3.20
C LEU A 102 16.66 -6.28 2.18
N HIS A 103 16.61 -5.34 1.25
CA HIS A 103 17.75 -5.06 0.37
C HIS A 103 18.69 -4.06 1.05
N PHE A 104 19.97 -4.38 1.07
CA PHE A 104 21.05 -3.51 1.50
C PHE A 104 21.93 -3.20 0.28
N ASP A 105 22.24 -1.94 0.10
CA ASP A 105 23.17 -1.48 -0.93
C ASP A 105 24.64 -1.83 -0.58
N ASP A 106 25.58 -1.37 -1.40
CA ASP A 106 27.00 -1.63 -1.19
C ASP A 106 27.59 -0.85 0.02
N ASN A 107 26.87 0.16 0.53
CA ASN A 107 27.20 0.90 1.75
C ASN A 107 26.57 0.28 3.01
N GLU A 108 25.97 -0.91 2.92
CA GLU A 108 25.22 -1.56 4.01
C GLU A 108 23.99 -0.78 4.47
N GLU A 109 23.45 0.14 3.64
CA GLU A 109 22.19 0.82 3.93
C GLU A 109 21.01 0.04 3.37
N ALA A 110 19.93 -0.08 4.15
CA ALA A 110 18.71 -0.70 3.69
C ALA A 110 17.96 0.24 2.74
N THR A 111 17.82 -0.11 1.47
CA THR A 111 17.14 0.69 0.44
C THR A 111 15.87 0.06 -0.11
N GLY A 112 15.55 -1.15 0.31
CA GLY A 112 14.29 -1.83 -0.05
C GLY A 112 13.87 -2.86 0.97
N TYR A 113 12.57 -3.17 0.99
CA TYR A 113 12.02 -4.22 1.82
C TYR A 113 10.86 -4.95 1.13
N ILE A 114 10.62 -6.16 1.55
CA ILE A 114 9.44 -6.95 1.23
C ILE A 114 8.92 -7.64 2.49
N VAL A 115 7.62 -7.51 2.71
CA VAL A 115 6.85 -8.24 3.73
C VAL A 115 5.98 -9.23 2.98
N TYR A 116 6.10 -10.51 3.31
CA TYR A 116 5.44 -11.56 2.56
C TYR A 116 4.95 -12.71 3.45
N GLN A 117 4.06 -13.51 2.91
CA GLN A 117 3.58 -14.74 3.51
C GLN A 117 3.74 -15.89 2.51
N LEU A 118 4.00 -17.08 3.03
CA LEU A 118 4.09 -18.31 2.27
C LEU A 118 2.84 -19.14 2.56
N ALA A 119 1.96 -19.26 1.58
CA ALA A 119 0.82 -20.16 1.61
C ALA A 119 1.20 -21.49 0.94
N THR A 120 0.29 -22.45 0.91
CA THR A 120 0.59 -23.79 0.35
C THR A 120 1.05 -23.74 -1.11
N SER A 121 0.39 -22.91 -1.94
CA SER A 121 0.68 -22.79 -3.38
C SER A 121 1.00 -21.36 -3.83
N SER A 122 0.91 -20.38 -2.93
CA SER A 122 1.06 -18.97 -3.27
C SER A 122 2.15 -18.29 -2.44
N PHE A 123 2.97 -17.48 -3.10
CA PHE A 123 3.82 -16.48 -2.46
C PHE A 123 3.07 -15.15 -2.46
N ILE A 124 2.69 -14.66 -1.28
CA ILE A 124 1.85 -13.49 -1.14
C ILE A 124 2.70 -12.31 -0.68
N ILE A 125 2.85 -11.31 -1.54
CA ILE A 125 3.49 -10.04 -1.19
C ILE A 125 2.45 -9.20 -0.43
N ALA A 126 2.64 -9.04 0.87
CA ALA A 126 1.76 -8.22 1.70
C ALA A 126 2.07 -6.73 1.56
N GLU A 127 3.36 -6.40 1.46
CA GLU A 127 3.84 -5.04 1.24
C GLU A 127 5.29 -5.08 0.75
N TRP A 128 5.67 -4.14 -0.08
CA TRP A 128 7.05 -3.86 -0.42
C TRP A 128 7.29 -2.37 -0.61
N GLY A 129 8.55 -1.97 -0.47
CA GLY A 129 8.98 -0.61 -0.68
C GLY A 129 10.43 -0.56 -1.11
N PHE A 130 10.78 0.42 -1.94
CA PHE A 130 12.13 0.59 -2.45
C PHE A 130 12.41 2.06 -2.76
N LEU A 131 13.64 2.48 -2.53
CA LEU A 131 14.08 3.86 -2.73
C LEU A 131 14.76 4.05 -4.08
N ASP A 132 15.21 2.96 -4.69
CA ASP A 132 15.96 2.98 -5.94
C ASP A 132 15.65 1.76 -6.82
N HIS A 133 16.11 1.83 -8.07
CA HIS A 133 15.89 0.78 -9.07
C HIS A 133 16.63 -0.53 -8.76
N ASP A 134 17.80 -0.47 -8.14
CA ASP A 134 18.58 -1.66 -7.82
C ASP A 134 17.93 -2.46 -6.68
N ALA A 135 17.38 -1.76 -5.69
CA ALA A 135 16.54 -2.36 -4.65
C ALA A 135 15.31 -3.04 -5.26
N PHE A 136 14.58 -2.35 -6.16
CA PHE A 136 13.43 -2.93 -6.86
C PHE A 136 13.81 -4.21 -7.61
N CYS A 137 14.85 -4.15 -8.45
CA CYS A 137 15.34 -5.31 -9.21
C CYS A 137 15.73 -6.49 -8.29
N SER A 138 16.39 -6.18 -7.17
CA SER A 138 16.82 -7.17 -6.19
C SER A 138 15.63 -7.83 -5.49
N LEU A 139 14.57 -7.07 -5.16
CA LEU A 139 13.34 -7.60 -4.59
C LEU A 139 12.59 -8.48 -5.58
N VAL A 140 12.45 -8.07 -6.85
CA VAL A 140 11.83 -8.91 -7.89
C VAL A 140 12.64 -10.19 -8.09
N ARG A 141 13.98 -10.11 -8.12
CA ARG A 141 14.83 -11.29 -8.18
C ARG A 141 14.64 -12.22 -6.96
N PHE A 142 14.51 -11.64 -5.77
CA PHE A 142 14.21 -12.42 -4.56
C PHE A 142 12.88 -13.19 -4.71
N VAL A 143 11.82 -12.53 -5.17
CA VAL A 143 10.53 -13.17 -5.46
C VAL A 143 10.71 -14.29 -6.49
N SER A 144 11.36 -14.01 -7.63
CA SER A 144 11.57 -14.99 -8.71
C SER A 144 12.41 -16.21 -8.28
N SER A 145 13.26 -16.08 -7.25
CA SER A 145 14.02 -17.21 -6.72
C SER A 145 13.15 -18.29 -6.05
N HIS A 146 11.88 -18.01 -5.82
CA HIS A 146 10.91 -18.95 -5.25
C HIS A 146 10.02 -19.63 -6.31
N ASN A 147 10.27 -19.44 -7.60
CA ASN A 147 9.46 -19.99 -8.70
C ASN A 147 9.26 -21.50 -8.63
N GLY A 148 10.23 -22.24 -8.12
CA GLY A 148 10.13 -23.70 -7.99
C GLY A 148 9.31 -24.18 -6.79
N ALA A 149 8.96 -23.29 -5.86
CA ALA A 149 8.28 -23.64 -4.62
C ALA A 149 6.80 -23.25 -4.60
N PHE A 150 6.37 -22.33 -5.44
CA PHE A 150 5.00 -21.80 -5.47
C PHE A 150 4.46 -21.77 -6.90
N GLU A 151 3.15 -21.95 -7.03
CA GLU A 151 2.45 -21.90 -8.32
C GLU A 151 2.15 -20.46 -8.73
N THR A 152 1.80 -19.61 -7.76
CA THR A 152 1.41 -18.22 -8.00
C THR A 152 2.13 -17.23 -7.08
N PHE A 153 2.30 -16.03 -7.61
CA PHE A 153 2.69 -14.84 -6.85
C PHE A 153 1.53 -13.87 -6.82
N GLU A 154 1.22 -13.36 -5.64
CA GLU A 154 0.09 -12.48 -5.41
C GLU A 154 0.53 -11.17 -4.77
N TYR A 155 -0.03 -10.05 -5.23
CA TYR A 155 0.18 -8.74 -4.66
C TYR A 155 -1.08 -7.91 -4.72
N SER A 156 -1.37 -7.16 -3.67
CA SER A 156 -2.49 -6.22 -3.64
C SER A 156 -2.05 -4.88 -3.10
N CYS A 157 -2.49 -3.81 -3.75
CA CYS A 157 -2.21 -2.43 -3.32
C CYS A 157 -3.42 -1.52 -3.59
N GLY A 158 -3.32 -0.26 -3.18
CA GLY A 158 -4.29 0.76 -3.56
C GLY A 158 -4.26 0.97 -5.07
N TYR A 159 -5.44 1.09 -5.69
CA TYR A 159 -5.54 1.33 -7.12
C TYR A 159 -5.28 2.82 -7.41
N GLY A 160 -4.20 3.10 -8.10
CA GLY A 160 -3.80 4.46 -8.50
C GLY A 160 -3.96 4.74 -10.00
N GLY A 161 -4.58 3.83 -10.75
CA GLY A 161 -4.73 3.95 -12.20
C GLY A 161 -3.44 3.66 -13.00
N ASN A 162 -2.39 3.17 -12.34
CA ASN A 162 -1.14 2.83 -12.98
C ASN A 162 -1.05 1.34 -13.26
N ASP A 163 -0.75 0.99 -14.50
CA ASP A 163 -0.50 -0.39 -14.90
C ASP A 163 0.92 -0.80 -14.53
N GLN A 164 1.05 -1.91 -13.82
CA GLN A 164 2.33 -2.51 -13.46
C GLN A 164 2.83 -3.51 -14.51
N ASN A 165 2.23 -3.52 -15.70
CA ASN A 165 2.46 -4.55 -16.73
C ASN A 165 3.76 -4.35 -17.54
N TYR A 166 4.38 -3.19 -17.48
CA TYR A 166 5.53 -2.85 -18.34
C TYR A 166 6.80 -3.66 -18.07
N LEU A 167 6.84 -4.43 -16.98
CA LEU A 167 7.97 -5.30 -16.66
C LEU A 167 7.76 -6.76 -17.07
N LEU A 168 6.56 -7.12 -17.54
CA LEU A 168 6.19 -8.49 -17.81
C LEU A 168 6.28 -8.79 -19.29
N GLU A 169 6.92 -9.91 -19.65
CA GLU A 169 6.86 -10.48 -21.00
C GLU A 169 5.48 -11.10 -21.28
N ASN A 170 4.86 -11.68 -20.25
CA ASN A 170 3.51 -12.22 -20.27
C ASN A 170 2.59 -11.40 -19.36
N PRO A 171 1.30 -11.28 -19.71
CA PRO A 171 0.35 -10.57 -18.86
C PRO A 171 0.11 -11.30 -17.54
N PHE A 172 -0.41 -10.60 -16.54
CA PHE A 172 -0.87 -11.22 -15.30
C PHE A 172 -1.93 -12.30 -15.60
N ALA A 173 -1.90 -13.39 -14.82
CA ALA A 173 -2.92 -14.42 -14.87
C ALA A 173 -4.29 -13.89 -14.44
N SER A 174 -4.31 -12.94 -13.48
CA SER A 174 -5.51 -12.23 -13.04
C SER A 174 -5.15 -10.82 -12.56
N VAL A 175 -5.99 -9.87 -12.94
CA VAL A 175 -5.98 -8.50 -12.38
C VAL A 175 -7.40 -8.18 -11.97
N MET A 176 -7.62 -7.88 -10.70
CA MET A 176 -8.94 -7.59 -10.16
C MET A 176 -8.93 -6.26 -9.43
N ILE A 177 -9.87 -5.38 -9.78
CA ILE A 177 -10.12 -4.13 -9.09
C ILE A 177 -11.39 -4.30 -8.27
N THR A 178 -11.31 -4.00 -6.98
CA THR A 178 -12.43 -4.13 -6.05
C THR A 178 -12.57 -2.89 -5.19
N PRO A 179 -13.80 -2.49 -4.84
CA PRO A 179 -14.04 -1.46 -3.84
C PRO A 179 -13.32 -1.80 -2.53
N TYR A 180 -12.68 -0.81 -1.91
CA TYR A 180 -11.88 -1.07 -0.72
C TYR A 180 -12.22 -0.16 0.45
N MET A 181 -12.14 1.14 0.30
CA MET A 181 -12.37 2.07 1.41
C MET A 181 -13.49 3.05 1.11
N MET A 182 -14.20 3.42 2.16
CA MET A 182 -15.16 4.50 2.15
C MET A 182 -14.59 5.72 2.88
N ALA A 183 -15.04 6.91 2.47
CA ALA A 183 -14.72 8.17 3.12
C ALA A 183 -15.99 8.96 3.41
N ARG A 184 -15.94 9.80 4.45
CA ARG A 184 -16.92 10.82 4.76
C ARG A 184 -16.24 12.14 5.05
N ILE A 185 -16.76 13.23 4.48
CA ILE A 185 -16.38 14.58 4.90
C ILE A 185 -17.01 14.82 6.27
N VAL A 186 -16.18 15.14 7.26
CA VAL A 186 -16.59 15.40 8.65
C VAL A 186 -16.81 16.89 8.90
N ASP A 187 -15.93 17.71 8.33
CA ASP A 187 -15.98 19.17 8.37
C ASP A 187 -15.77 19.70 6.95
N ILE A 188 -16.81 20.24 6.37
CA ILE A 188 -16.82 20.70 4.98
C ILE A 188 -15.99 21.96 4.79
N SER A 189 -16.08 22.90 5.72
CA SER A 189 -15.30 24.15 5.65
C SER A 189 -13.81 23.83 5.68
N LEU A 190 -13.39 23.02 6.63
CA LEU A 190 -12.00 22.59 6.75
C LEU A 190 -11.54 21.74 5.56
N PHE A 191 -12.42 20.92 5.01
CA PHE A 191 -12.14 20.15 3.79
C PHE A 191 -11.90 21.05 2.59
N LEU A 192 -12.78 22.06 2.37
CA LEU A 192 -12.66 22.97 1.24
C LEU A 192 -11.43 23.88 1.37
N GLU A 193 -11.07 24.32 2.59
CA GLU A 193 -9.86 25.09 2.84
C GLU A 193 -8.57 24.33 2.47
N ASN A 194 -8.54 23.03 2.74
CA ASN A 194 -7.36 22.20 2.52
C ASN A 194 -7.33 21.52 1.14
N TYR A 195 -8.44 21.52 0.39
CA TYR A 195 -8.52 20.84 -0.90
C TYR A 195 -7.74 21.60 -1.98
N PRO A 196 -6.86 20.96 -2.73
CA PRO A 196 -6.01 21.62 -3.72
C PRO A 196 -6.79 21.95 -5.01
N PHE A 197 -7.72 22.90 -4.92
CA PHE A 197 -8.47 23.35 -6.10
C PHE A 197 -7.56 23.94 -7.16
N LYS A 198 -7.87 23.64 -8.41
CA LYS A 198 -7.26 24.37 -9.54
C LYS A 198 -7.77 25.80 -9.52
N LYS A 199 -6.86 26.78 -9.54
CA LYS A 199 -7.20 28.21 -9.56
C LYS A 199 -8.04 28.49 -10.83
N ARG A 200 -9.33 28.74 -10.66
CA ARG A 200 -10.26 29.24 -11.67
C ARG A 200 -11.10 30.36 -11.03
N GLN A 201 -11.44 31.38 -11.82
CA GLN A 201 -12.40 32.39 -11.40
C GLN A 201 -13.81 31.82 -11.54
N ALA A 202 -14.30 31.22 -10.45
CA ALA A 202 -15.70 30.80 -10.34
C ALA A 202 -16.15 31.08 -8.90
N ALA A 203 -17.34 31.66 -8.76
CA ALA A 203 -18.03 31.76 -7.48
C ALA A 203 -19.24 30.83 -7.52
N PHE A 204 -19.40 29.99 -6.50
CA PHE A 204 -20.58 29.15 -6.30
C PHE A 204 -20.93 29.12 -4.82
N ALA A 205 -22.19 28.91 -4.53
CA ALA A 205 -22.69 28.68 -3.19
C ALA A 205 -23.08 27.21 -3.04
N LEU A 206 -22.68 26.58 -1.93
CA LEU A 206 -23.09 25.25 -1.54
C LEU A 206 -24.05 25.38 -0.36
N GLN A 207 -25.26 24.83 -0.50
CA GLN A 207 -26.14 24.59 0.63
C GLN A 207 -26.04 23.11 0.99
N ILE A 208 -25.75 22.84 2.25
CA ILE A 208 -25.55 21.49 2.78
C ILE A 208 -26.60 21.26 3.84
N GLU A 209 -27.38 20.22 3.64
CA GLU A 209 -28.34 19.73 4.62
C GLU A 209 -27.72 18.51 5.31
N GLU A 210 -27.54 18.58 6.63
CA GLU A 210 -27.17 17.43 7.46
C GLU A 210 -28.46 16.88 8.10
N ASP A 211 -28.79 15.61 7.80
CA ASP A 211 -29.86 14.84 8.48
C ASP A 211 -29.39 14.34 9.86
#